data_310562ac9e073af17f5c3552421133e3
#
_entry.id   310562ac9e073af17f5c3552421133e3
#
_cell.length_a   1.000
_cell.length_b   1.000
_cell.length_c   1.000
_cell.angle_alpha   90.00
_cell.angle_beta   90.00
_cell.angle_gamma   90.00
#
_symmetry.space_group_name_H-M   'P 1'
#
loop_
_entity.id
_entity.type
_entity.pdbx_description
1 polymer ?
#
loop_
_entity_poly.entity_id
_entity_poly.type
_entity_poly.pdbx_seq_one_letter_code
_entity_poly.pdbx_strand_id
1 'polypeptide(L)'
;MNRFDWQSHLANAYAAFPEAPRKPIIGITGNYAEPDCKLGDGYYKSVLKAGGVPVIIPPLSDSDAIINTLEHIDGLLLSGGADYNPLYAGEEPVTQLGGINSERDLPELLITQLAYNRQIPMLGICRGIQTLAMALGGHVKQDINGLRNHPIKHSQEARRSEPTHSVIVEPHSTLYNIYKEMLSSSQEGTEGKLFVNSFHHQAVDDPGERFRVTARSADDIVEAIESREFKSIMGVQWHPECLEDGLLLFQWLVKQAAHYREACQVHQRILTLDTHCDTPMFFPQGIDFGSRDPKILVDLHKMTEGHQDAVVMAAYLPQPKIGETFSSQVAFDVKGPTEYADLIFDKIEDIVSQHKDHLSIARTPGDLYEDKRKGRKSVMLAIENGLALNGSLQNLRHFAQRGIVYMTLCHNGDNDICDSAKGCNTHGGVSLFGEQVIREMNRLGIMVDLSHANEKSFYDALEISQLPIVCSHSSCRALCDHPRNLTDEQLRALAATGGVAQITLYHGFLRKDGEATVYDALQHLEHAIQVAGIDHVGLGTDFDGDGGVRGLANAAELLNFTRQLMLRRYSERDIQKIWGGNFLRVMAQVQNVTDNK
;
A
#
# COMPACT_ATOMS: atom_id res chain seq x y z
N MET A 1 38.69 -11.76 30.37
CA MET A 1 37.53 -11.68 31.27
C MET A 1 37.23 -13.06 31.82
N ASN A 2 37.00 -13.17 33.13
CA ASN A 2 36.54 -14.41 33.72
C ASN A 2 35.15 -14.77 33.16
N ARG A 3 34.99 -15.96 32.60
CA ARG A 3 33.75 -16.44 32.00
C ARG A 3 32.53 -16.37 32.95
N PHE A 4 32.77 -16.42 34.24
CA PHE A 4 31.72 -16.43 35.28
C PHE A 4 31.52 -15.07 35.96
N ASP A 5 32.26 -14.04 35.54
CA ASP A 5 32.12 -12.67 36.04
C ASP A 5 31.00 -11.90 35.30
N TRP A 6 29.74 -12.23 35.65
CA TRP A 6 28.57 -11.59 35.03
C TRP A 6 28.47 -10.08 35.35
N GLN A 7 29.07 -9.61 36.45
CA GLN A 7 29.03 -8.19 36.83
C GLN A 7 29.89 -7.35 35.90
N SER A 8 31.05 -7.84 35.46
CA SER A 8 31.82 -7.19 34.39
C SER A 8 31.04 -7.14 33.05
N HIS A 9 30.25 -8.17 32.75
CA HIS A 9 29.37 -8.16 31.57
C HIS A 9 28.24 -7.14 31.74
N LEU A 10 27.65 -7.01 32.93
CA LEU A 10 26.63 -6.01 33.23
C LEU A 10 27.19 -4.58 33.11
N ALA A 11 28.39 -4.32 33.65
CA ALA A 11 29.04 -3.03 33.50
C ALA A 11 29.29 -2.65 32.04
N ASN A 12 29.68 -3.63 31.19
CA ASN A 12 29.82 -3.40 29.73
C ASN A 12 28.48 -3.09 29.05
N ALA A 13 27.40 -3.74 29.48
CA ALA A 13 26.06 -3.42 28.96
C ALA A 13 25.64 -1.97 29.32
N TYR A 14 25.91 -1.55 30.56
CA TYR A 14 25.65 -0.16 30.99
C TYR A 14 26.55 0.87 30.30
N ALA A 15 27.76 0.50 29.88
CA ALA A 15 28.63 1.41 29.16
C ALA A 15 28.08 1.81 27.80
N ALA A 16 27.22 0.97 27.18
CA ALA A 16 26.52 1.26 25.93
C ALA A 16 25.17 1.96 26.15
N PHE A 17 24.63 1.98 27.35
CA PHE A 17 23.36 2.62 27.69
C PHE A 17 23.59 4.11 28.07
N PRO A 18 22.65 5.07 27.71
CA PRO A 18 21.34 4.88 27.05
C PRO A 18 21.37 4.98 25.54
N GLU A 19 22.52 5.17 24.91
CA GLU A 19 22.65 5.55 23.50
C GLU A 19 22.77 4.36 22.52
N ALA A 20 22.44 3.14 22.96
CA ALA A 20 22.42 2.00 22.06
C ALA A 20 21.44 2.26 20.88
N PRO A 21 21.91 2.27 19.62
CA PRO A 21 21.04 2.51 18.49
C PRO A 21 19.95 1.42 18.41
N ARG A 22 18.71 1.84 18.20
CA ARG A 22 17.61 0.91 18.04
C ARG A 22 17.76 0.13 16.74
N LYS A 23 18.04 -1.16 16.86
CA LYS A 23 18.19 -2.09 15.73
C LYS A 23 16.82 -2.64 15.31
N PRO A 24 16.64 -3.03 14.01
CA PRO A 24 15.44 -3.72 13.55
C PRO A 24 15.20 -5.03 14.30
N ILE A 25 13.94 -5.29 14.65
CA ILE A 25 13.49 -6.53 15.28
C ILE A 25 13.03 -7.50 14.20
N ILE A 26 13.66 -8.65 14.11
CA ILE A 26 13.31 -9.70 13.15
C ILE A 26 12.65 -10.85 13.89
N GLY A 27 11.34 -11.02 13.65
CA GLY A 27 10.61 -12.20 14.10
C GLY A 27 11.06 -13.42 13.29
N ILE A 28 11.32 -14.55 13.95
CA ILE A 28 11.73 -15.80 13.30
C ILE A 28 10.76 -16.90 13.71
N THR A 29 10.08 -17.52 12.75
CA THR A 29 9.15 -18.63 13.05
C THR A 29 9.89 -19.85 13.56
N GLY A 30 9.44 -20.36 14.72
CA GLY A 30 9.99 -21.56 15.34
C GLY A 30 9.27 -22.84 14.90
N ASN A 31 9.97 -23.96 14.96
CA ASN A 31 9.38 -25.30 14.79
C ASN A 31 8.70 -25.75 16.08
N TYR A 32 7.59 -26.45 15.96
CA TYR A 32 7.05 -27.24 17.06
C TYR A 32 7.69 -28.63 17.06
N ALA A 33 8.21 -29.05 18.19
CA ALA A 33 8.72 -30.40 18.42
C ALA A 33 8.34 -30.81 19.84
N GLU A 34 7.20 -31.46 19.96
CA GLU A 34 6.53 -31.75 21.23
C GLU A 34 7.49 -32.20 22.35
N PRO A 35 7.49 -31.52 23.52
CA PRO A 35 6.63 -30.37 23.87
C PRO A 35 7.29 -29.00 23.61
N ASP A 36 8.36 -28.93 22.84
CA ASP A 36 9.24 -27.78 22.72
C ASP A 36 9.01 -26.97 21.44
N CYS A 37 9.21 -25.66 21.51
CA CYS A 37 9.48 -24.84 20.35
C CYS A 37 10.99 -24.85 20.06
N LYS A 38 11.41 -25.22 18.85
CA LYS A 38 12.82 -25.35 18.44
C LYS A 38 13.15 -24.49 17.23
N LEU A 39 14.38 -23.93 17.24
CA LEU A 39 14.93 -23.18 16.11
C LEU A 39 16.41 -23.49 15.97
N GLY A 40 16.88 -23.74 14.72
CA GLY A 40 18.30 -23.88 14.43
C GLY A 40 19.05 -22.56 14.74
N ASP A 41 20.22 -22.67 15.35
CA ASP A 41 20.99 -21.50 15.79
C ASP A 41 21.53 -20.64 14.65
N GLY A 42 21.70 -21.20 13.45
CA GLY A 42 22.10 -20.48 12.24
C GLY A 42 21.20 -19.29 11.92
N TYR A 43 19.89 -19.42 12.08
CA TYR A 43 18.92 -18.35 11.77
C TYR A 43 19.13 -17.11 12.65
N TYR A 44 19.04 -17.25 13.98
CA TYR A 44 19.17 -16.09 14.86
C TYR A 44 20.60 -15.55 14.94
N LYS A 45 21.62 -16.39 14.79
CA LYS A 45 23.02 -15.94 14.69
C LYS A 45 23.29 -15.13 13.43
N SER A 46 22.69 -15.50 12.30
CA SER A 46 22.81 -14.73 11.04
C SER A 46 22.10 -13.39 11.13
N VAL A 47 20.91 -13.33 11.74
CA VAL A 47 20.22 -12.05 12.01
C VAL A 47 21.07 -11.14 12.91
N LEU A 48 21.69 -11.67 13.98
CA LEU A 48 22.59 -10.90 14.85
C LEU A 48 23.82 -10.39 14.08
N LYS A 49 24.45 -11.23 13.27
CA LYS A 49 25.62 -10.85 12.43
C LYS A 49 25.23 -9.78 11.40
N ALA A 50 24.01 -9.82 10.87
CA ALA A 50 23.47 -8.83 9.95
C ALA A 50 23.10 -7.51 10.63
N GLY A 51 23.16 -7.42 11.97
CA GLY A 51 22.87 -6.21 12.71
C GLY A 51 21.41 -6.07 13.20
N GLY A 52 20.58 -7.11 13.05
CA GLY A 52 19.20 -7.16 13.55
C GLY A 52 19.12 -7.70 15.00
N VAL A 53 17.93 -7.62 15.57
CA VAL A 53 17.57 -8.24 16.86
C VAL A 53 16.63 -9.42 16.58
N PRO A 54 17.05 -10.67 16.76
CA PRO A 54 16.18 -11.82 16.53
C PRO A 54 15.21 -12.03 17.69
N VAL A 55 13.94 -12.30 17.37
CA VAL A 55 12.91 -12.73 18.33
C VAL A 55 12.27 -14.02 17.78
N ILE A 56 12.26 -15.08 18.56
CA ILE A 56 11.66 -16.35 18.15
C ILE A 56 10.16 -16.26 18.38
N ILE A 57 9.38 -16.53 17.34
CA ILE A 57 7.93 -16.58 17.37
C ILE A 57 7.54 -18.06 17.46
N PRO A 58 7.00 -18.52 18.59
CA PRO A 58 6.49 -19.88 18.69
C PRO A 58 5.24 -20.05 17.78
N PRO A 59 4.82 -21.27 17.44
CA PRO A 59 3.54 -21.50 16.77
C PRO A 59 2.39 -20.96 17.64
N LEU A 60 1.73 -19.89 17.15
CA LEU A 60 0.66 -19.18 17.85
C LEU A 60 -0.68 -19.52 17.21
N SER A 61 -1.62 -20.09 17.96
CA SER A 61 -2.98 -20.37 17.48
C SER A 61 -3.97 -19.23 17.74
N ASP A 62 -3.59 -18.25 18.56
CA ASP A 62 -4.41 -17.10 18.92
C ASP A 62 -4.18 -15.94 17.96
N SER A 63 -5.25 -15.45 17.33
CA SER A 63 -5.19 -14.39 16.32
C SER A 63 -4.69 -13.06 16.89
N ASP A 64 -5.11 -12.72 18.11
CA ASP A 64 -4.70 -11.46 18.74
C ASP A 64 -3.20 -11.49 19.08
N ALA A 65 -2.70 -12.66 19.53
CA ALA A 65 -1.27 -12.85 19.76
C ALA A 65 -0.44 -12.72 18.48
N ILE A 66 -0.95 -13.24 17.35
CA ILE A 66 -0.30 -13.08 16.04
C ILE A 66 -0.26 -11.61 15.63
N ILE A 67 -1.39 -10.89 15.72
CA ILE A 67 -1.49 -9.47 15.35
C ILE A 67 -0.56 -8.64 16.24
N ASN A 68 -0.62 -8.83 17.57
CA ASN A 68 0.26 -8.13 18.50
C ASN A 68 1.75 -8.41 18.23
N THR A 69 2.09 -9.63 17.82
CA THR A 69 3.47 -9.96 17.45
C THR A 69 3.91 -9.15 16.22
N LEU A 70 3.05 -9.04 15.20
CA LEU A 70 3.33 -8.26 13.99
C LEU A 70 3.52 -6.77 14.26
N GLU A 71 2.83 -6.20 15.24
CA GLU A 71 2.98 -4.79 15.65
C GLU A 71 4.36 -4.50 16.30
N HIS A 72 5.09 -5.54 16.73
CA HIS A 72 6.35 -5.39 17.47
C HIS A 72 7.59 -5.82 16.68
N ILE A 73 7.43 -6.35 15.47
CA ILE A 73 8.54 -6.74 14.59
C ILE A 73 8.66 -5.80 13.40
N ASP A 74 9.89 -5.64 12.92
CA ASP A 74 10.19 -4.81 11.75
C ASP A 74 10.41 -5.67 10.48
N GLY A 75 10.59 -6.99 10.64
CA GLY A 75 10.76 -7.96 9.57
C GLY A 75 10.45 -9.37 10.03
N LEU A 76 10.12 -10.27 9.10
CA LEU A 76 9.76 -11.66 9.37
C LEU A 76 10.69 -12.61 8.60
N LEU A 77 11.27 -13.57 9.31
CA LEU A 77 12.06 -14.68 8.77
C LEU A 77 11.26 -15.98 8.95
N LEU A 78 10.84 -16.56 7.84
CA LEU A 78 10.19 -17.88 7.82
C LEU A 78 11.27 -18.96 7.73
N SER A 79 11.43 -19.74 8.79
CA SER A 79 12.49 -20.74 8.89
C SER A 79 12.13 -22.04 8.15
N GLY A 80 13.16 -22.84 7.85
CA GLY A 80 13.02 -24.21 7.33
C GLY A 80 12.29 -25.14 8.31
N GLY A 81 11.89 -26.32 7.86
CA GLY A 81 11.16 -27.28 8.71
C GLY A 81 10.62 -28.48 7.98
N ALA A 82 9.68 -29.18 8.62
CA ALA A 82 8.96 -30.32 8.11
C ALA A 82 8.02 -29.93 6.95
N ASP A 83 7.47 -30.92 6.24
CA ASP A 83 6.52 -30.73 5.16
C ASP A 83 5.21 -30.10 5.66
N TYR A 84 4.49 -29.45 4.75
CA TYR A 84 3.13 -29.00 5.00
C TYR A 84 2.13 -30.15 4.91
N ASN A 85 1.08 -30.05 5.71
CA ASN A 85 -0.11 -30.88 5.51
C ASN A 85 -0.78 -30.50 4.17
N PRO A 86 -0.79 -31.40 3.16
CA PRO A 86 -1.27 -31.08 1.82
C PRO A 86 -2.78 -30.74 1.77
N LEU A 87 -3.54 -31.07 2.83
CA LEU A 87 -4.94 -30.67 2.94
C LEU A 87 -5.15 -29.14 2.93
N TYR A 88 -4.15 -28.34 3.31
CA TYR A 88 -4.20 -26.87 3.16
C TYR A 88 -4.16 -26.41 1.69
N ALA A 89 -3.65 -27.27 0.79
CA ALA A 89 -3.72 -27.06 -0.66
C ALA A 89 -4.91 -27.79 -1.31
N GLY A 90 -5.76 -28.47 -0.54
CA GLY A 90 -6.87 -29.29 -1.04
C GLY A 90 -6.41 -30.60 -1.69
N GLU A 91 -5.23 -31.10 -1.34
CA GLU A 91 -4.62 -32.30 -1.92
C GLU A 91 -4.56 -33.45 -0.91
N GLU A 92 -4.63 -34.71 -1.43
CA GLU A 92 -4.32 -35.90 -0.66
C GLU A 92 -2.81 -36.11 -0.52
N PRO A 93 -2.33 -36.69 0.60
CA PRO A 93 -0.91 -36.93 0.82
C PRO A 93 -0.35 -38.01 -0.12
N VAL A 94 0.76 -37.73 -0.79
CA VAL A 94 1.51 -38.73 -1.56
C VAL A 94 2.34 -39.64 -0.64
N THR A 95 2.72 -40.83 -1.13
CA THR A 95 3.50 -41.80 -0.33
C THR A 95 4.90 -41.31 0.07
N GLN A 96 5.44 -40.32 -0.63
CA GLN A 96 6.75 -39.71 -0.40
C GLN A 96 6.68 -38.53 0.58
N LEU A 97 5.49 -38.11 1.02
CA LEU A 97 5.35 -37.03 1.99
C LEU A 97 6.17 -37.35 3.25
N GLY A 98 6.93 -36.37 3.71
CA GLY A 98 7.68 -36.48 4.96
C GLY A 98 6.82 -36.23 6.19
N GLY A 99 7.45 -35.96 7.32
CA GLY A 99 6.73 -35.58 8.53
C GLY A 99 6.06 -34.22 8.40
N ILE A 100 4.77 -34.13 8.78
CA ILE A 100 4.02 -32.87 8.84
C ILE A 100 4.02 -32.30 10.27
N ASN A 101 3.81 -30.99 10.38
CA ASN A 101 3.77 -30.29 11.67
C ASN A 101 2.51 -29.40 11.75
N SER A 102 1.38 -30.03 12.08
CA SER A 102 0.06 -29.37 12.09
C SER A 102 -0.03 -28.21 13.08
N GLU A 103 0.71 -28.25 14.19
CA GLU A 103 0.76 -27.14 15.17
C GLU A 103 1.43 -25.87 14.59
N ARG A 104 2.29 -26.04 13.58
CA ARG A 104 3.00 -24.95 12.93
C ARG A 104 2.31 -24.45 11.66
N ASP A 105 1.63 -25.33 10.92
CA ASP A 105 1.15 -25.04 9.57
C ASP A 105 0.20 -23.85 9.53
N LEU A 106 -0.94 -23.92 10.23
CA LEU A 106 -1.94 -22.84 10.22
C LEU A 106 -1.40 -21.52 10.80
N PRO A 107 -0.74 -21.50 11.98
CA PRO A 107 -0.14 -20.26 12.50
C PRO A 107 0.83 -19.58 11.52
N GLU A 108 1.66 -20.38 10.83
CA GLU A 108 2.66 -19.82 9.91
C GLU A 108 2.04 -19.30 8.61
N LEU A 109 0.98 -19.94 8.08
CA LEU A 109 0.20 -19.43 6.97
C LEU A 109 -0.49 -18.11 7.34
N LEU A 110 -1.13 -18.03 8.51
CA LEU A 110 -1.81 -16.83 8.99
C LEU A 110 -0.86 -15.66 9.20
N ILE A 111 0.25 -15.85 9.93
CA ILE A 111 1.21 -14.78 10.18
C ILE A 111 1.85 -14.27 8.88
N THR A 112 2.08 -15.18 7.92
CA THR A 112 2.63 -14.82 6.60
C THR A 112 1.65 -13.95 5.81
N GLN A 113 0.37 -14.34 5.73
CA GLN A 113 -0.66 -13.55 5.04
C GLN A 113 -0.84 -12.16 5.70
N LEU A 114 -0.91 -12.12 7.03
CA LEU A 114 -1.08 -10.87 7.77
C LEU A 114 0.15 -9.95 7.68
N ALA A 115 1.36 -10.51 7.67
CA ALA A 115 2.60 -9.77 7.44
C ALA A 115 2.68 -9.22 6.02
N TYR A 116 2.23 -10.00 5.01
CA TYR A 116 2.17 -9.55 3.62
C TYR A 116 1.22 -8.36 3.45
N ASN A 117 0.03 -8.44 4.02
CA ASN A 117 -0.95 -7.34 3.98
C ASN A 117 -0.38 -6.04 4.58
N ARG A 118 0.45 -6.15 5.62
CA ARG A 118 1.15 -5.01 6.27
C ARG A 118 2.45 -4.61 5.58
N GLN A 119 2.85 -5.32 4.51
CA GLN A 119 4.12 -5.12 3.77
C GLN A 119 5.36 -5.25 4.64
N ILE A 120 5.28 -6.01 5.73
CA ILE A 120 6.43 -6.34 6.56
C ILE A 120 7.45 -7.08 5.68
N PRO A 121 8.73 -6.66 5.66
CA PRO A 121 9.77 -7.36 4.91
C PRO A 121 9.90 -8.82 5.33
N MET A 122 9.97 -9.72 4.35
CA MET A 122 10.02 -11.16 4.60
C MET A 122 11.15 -11.85 3.84
N LEU A 123 11.80 -12.81 4.51
CA LEU A 123 12.68 -13.79 3.90
C LEU A 123 12.19 -15.19 4.26
N GLY A 124 11.79 -15.98 3.24
CA GLY A 124 11.45 -17.39 3.40
C GLY A 124 12.63 -18.28 3.09
N ILE A 125 12.97 -19.24 3.96
CA ILE A 125 14.10 -20.18 3.79
C ILE A 125 13.58 -21.61 3.78
N CYS A 126 13.89 -22.39 2.73
CA CYS A 126 13.51 -23.79 2.54
C CYS A 126 11.98 -23.96 2.65
N ARG A 127 11.44 -24.50 3.75
CA ARG A 127 10.01 -24.49 4.01
C ARG A 127 9.41 -23.08 3.95
N GLY A 128 10.16 -22.05 4.33
CA GLY A 128 9.70 -20.66 4.32
C GLY A 128 9.36 -20.10 2.93
N ILE A 129 10.07 -20.49 1.85
CA ILE A 129 9.67 -20.11 0.48
C ILE A 129 8.35 -20.79 0.10
N GLN A 130 8.16 -22.03 0.54
CA GLN A 130 6.93 -22.79 0.33
C GLN A 130 5.76 -22.16 1.10
N THR A 131 6.00 -21.71 2.34
CA THR A 131 5.04 -20.93 3.13
C THR A 131 4.58 -19.66 2.40
N LEU A 132 5.54 -18.89 1.84
CA LEU A 132 5.22 -17.70 1.05
C LEU A 132 4.31 -18.02 -0.13
N ALA A 133 4.62 -19.06 -0.90
CA ALA A 133 3.80 -19.47 -2.03
C ALA A 133 2.39 -19.89 -1.56
N MET A 134 2.29 -20.84 -0.62
CA MET A 134 1.00 -21.39 -0.16
C MET A 134 0.10 -20.33 0.48
N ALA A 135 0.64 -19.49 1.37
CA ALA A 135 -0.13 -18.46 2.06
C ALA A 135 -0.74 -17.43 1.09
N LEU A 136 -0.17 -17.27 -0.11
CA LEU A 136 -0.54 -16.23 -1.08
C LEU A 136 -1.07 -16.79 -2.40
N GLY A 137 -1.58 -18.02 -2.37
CA GLY A 137 -2.33 -18.64 -3.47
C GLY A 137 -1.47 -19.38 -4.49
N GLY A 138 -0.22 -19.68 -4.16
CA GLY A 138 0.66 -20.56 -4.93
C GLY A 138 0.52 -22.03 -4.52
N HIS A 139 1.34 -22.89 -5.11
CA HIS A 139 1.32 -24.33 -4.94
C HIS A 139 2.71 -24.89 -4.68
N VAL A 140 2.80 -25.91 -3.83
CA VAL A 140 4.02 -26.65 -3.46
C VAL A 140 3.91 -28.10 -3.92
N LYS A 141 4.89 -28.57 -4.66
CA LYS A 141 4.99 -29.97 -5.06
C LYS A 141 5.41 -30.82 -3.87
N GLN A 142 4.61 -31.82 -3.52
CA GLN A 142 4.83 -32.68 -2.36
C GLN A 142 6.09 -33.55 -2.47
N ASP A 143 6.56 -33.90 -3.68
CA ASP A 143 7.83 -34.57 -3.93
C ASP A 143 8.34 -34.23 -5.33
N ILE A 144 9.59 -33.81 -5.43
CA ILE A 144 10.27 -33.46 -6.70
C ILE A 144 11.13 -34.59 -7.25
N ASN A 145 11.29 -35.70 -6.53
CA ASN A 145 12.10 -36.81 -6.97
C ASN A 145 11.52 -37.46 -8.23
N GLY A 146 12.33 -37.63 -9.25
CA GLY A 146 11.93 -38.30 -10.50
C GLY A 146 11.04 -37.49 -11.44
N LEU A 147 10.76 -36.22 -11.16
CA LEU A 147 9.89 -35.36 -12.00
C LEU A 147 10.54 -34.88 -13.30
N ARG A 148 11.86 -34.89 -13.41
CA ARG A 148 12.62 -34.30 -14.53
C ARG A 148 13.49 -35.34 -15.22
N ASN A 149 13.83 -35.08 -16.50
CA ASN A 149 14.63 -35.99 -17.31
C ASN A 149 16.10 -36.13 -16.84
N HIS A 150 16.62 -35.14 -16.14
CA HIS A 150 17.98 -35.14 -15.59
C HIS A 150 17.96 -34.60 -14.17
N PRO A 151 17.41 -35.35 -13.21
CA PRO A 151 17.18 -34.85 -11.86
C PRO A 151 18.48 -34.62 -11.10
N ILE A 152 18.52 -33.52 -10.34
CA ILE A 152 19.56 -33.25 -9.36
C ILE A 152 19.12 -33.83 -8.01
N LYS A 153 20.05 -34.29 -7.20
CA LYS A 153 19.75 -34.70 -5.82
C LYS A 153 19.62 -33.44 -4.95
N HIS A 154 18.39 -33.01 -4.65
CA HIS A 154 18.11 -31.84 -3.79
C HIS A 154 18.18 -32.16 -2.30
N SER A 155 17.89 -33.39 -1.88
CA SER A 155 18.07 -33.82 -0.50
C SER A 155 19.46 -34.41 -0.31
N GLN A 156 20.43 -33.53 0.01
CA GLN A 156 21.85 -33.88 0.07
C GLN A 156 22.23 -34.49 1.43
N GLU A 157 23.27 -35.34 1.41
CA GLU A 157 23.92 -35.93 2.59
C GLU A 157 25.32 -35.28 2.85
N ALA A 158 25.52 -34.06 2.38
CA ALA A 158 26.71 -33.25 2.59
C ALA A 158 26.65 -32.45 3.91
N ARG A 159 27.77 -31.81 4.29
CA ARG A 159 27.75 -30.80 5.36
C ARG A 159 26.88 -29.63 4.95
N ARG A 160 26.11 -29.09 5.87
CA ARG A 160 25.20 -27.97 5.59
C ARG A 160 25.91 -26.72 5.06
N SER A 161 27.19 -26.55 5.36
CA SER A 161 28.03 -25.45 4.87
C SER A 161 28.66 -25.68 3.47
N GLU A 162 28.38 -26.82 2.82
CA GLU A 162 28.94 -27.14 1.51
C GLU A 162 27.89 -26.87 0.41
N PRO A 163 28.19 -26.01 -0.57
CA PRO A 163 27.38 -25.90 -1.79
C PRO A 163 27.41 -27.25 -2.55
N THR A 164 26.24 -27.67 -3.04
CA THR A 164 26.04 -28.99 -3.66
C THR A 164 25.51 -28.96 -5.08
N HIS A 165 24.88 -27.86 -5.48
CA HIS A 165 24.48 -27.61 -6.87
C HIS A 165 24.48 -26.09 -7.18
N SER A 166 24.24 -25.75 -8.43
CA SER A 166 24.11 -24.37 -8.87
C SER A 166 22.67 -24.00 -9.18
N VAL A 167 22.34 -22.74 -8.97
CA VAL A 167 21.08 -22.12 -9.41
C VAL A 167 21.40 -21.00 -10.40
N ILE A 168 20.53 -20.82 -11.41
CA ILE A 168 20.60 -19.72 -12.37
C ILE A 168 19.71 -18.61 -11.85
N VAL A 169 20.28 -17.42 -11.60
CA VAL A 169 19.59 -16.27 -11.05
C VAL A 169 19.18 -15.32 -12.18
N GLU A 170 17.90 -14.94 -12.19
CA GLU A 170 17.34 -14.03 -13.19
C GLU A 170 17.98 -12.63 -13.10
N PRO A 171 18.51 -12.09 -14.23
CA PRO A 171 19.02 -10.72 -14.27
C PRO A 171 17.97 -9.70 -13.82
N HIS A 172 18.44 -8.62 -13.19
CA HIS A 172 17.59 -7.54 -12.67
C HIS A 172 16.63 -7.92 -11.52
N SER A 173 16.71 -9.16 -11.00
CA SER A 173 16.03 -9.54 -9.78
C SER A 173 16.67 -8.86 -8.55
N THR A 174 15.95 -8.82 -7.42
CA THR A 174 16.51 -8.37 -6.14
C THR A 174 17.61 -9.32 -5.69
N LEU A 175 17.42 -10.62 -5.87
CA LEU A 175 18.41 -11.66 -5.59
C LEU A 175 19.69 -11.44 -6.40
N TYR A 176 19.55 -11.16 -7.71
CA TYR A 176 20.70 -10.83 -8.56
C TYR A 176 21.47 -9.62 -8.03
N ASN A 177 20.76 -8.57 -7.61
CA ASN A 177 21.40 -7.36 -7.10
C ASN A 177 22.14 -7.59 -5.76
N ILE A 178 21.62 -8.49 -4.91
CA ILE A 178 22.28 -8.88 -3.65
C ILE A 178 23.61 -9.59 -3.90
N TYR A 179 23.65 -10.49 -4.88
CA TYR A 179 24.83 -11.30 -5.23
C TYR A 179 25.61 -10.75 -6.44
N LYS A 180 25.35 -9.51 -6.86
CA LYS A 180 25.89 -8.94 -8.12
C LYS A 180 27.40 -9.05 -8.25
N GLU A 181 28.15 -8.81 -7.20
CA GLU A 181 29.62 -8.87 -7.24
C GLU A 181 30.12 -10.31 -7.51
N MET A 182 29.48 -11.31 -6.91
CA MET A 182 29.81 -12.72 -7.11
C MET A 182 29.38 -13.19 -8.50
N LEU A 183 28.18 -12.82 -8.94
CA LEU A 183 27.62 -13.21 -10.25
C LEU A 183 28.34 -12.53 -11.42
N SER A 184 28.90 -11.33 -11.23
CA SER A 184 29.61 -10.57 -12.26
C SER A 184 31.11 -10.96 -12.37
N SER A 185 31.68 -11.53 -11.31
CA SER A 185 33.11 -11.97 -11.27
C SER A 185 33.32 -13.44 -11.65
N SER A 186 32.25 -14.12 -12.07
CA SER A 186 32.27 -15.54 -12.40
C SER A 186 33.14 -15.86 -13.63
N GLN A 187 33.80 -17.02 -13.61
CA GLN A 187 34.57 -17.53 -14.74
C GLN A 187 33.69 -17.81 -15.95
N GLU A 188 34.26 -17.78 -17.14
CA GLU A 188 33.58 -18.10 -18.42
C GLU A 188 32.75 -19.39 -18.30
N GLY A 189 31.43 -19.32 -18.60
CA GLY A 189 30.49 -20.44 -18.48
C GLY A 189 29.77 -20.60 -17.13
N THR A 190 30.06 -19.74 -16.15
CA THR A 190 29.34 -19.70 -14.86
C THR A 190 28.55 -18.42 -14.64
N GLU A 191 28.36 -17.62 -15.69
CA GLU A 191 27.63 -16.35 -15.66
C GLU A 191 26.20 -16.55 -15.16
N GLY A 192 25.81 -15.75 -14.15
CA GLY A 192 24.48 -15.84 -13.54
C GLY A 192 24.26 -17.05 -12.61
N LYS A 193 25.28 -17.88 -12.35
CA LYS A 193 25.19 -19.05 -11.48
C LYS A 193 25.63 -18.73 -10.05
N LEU A 194 24.79 -19.08 -9.09
CA LEU A 194 25.10 -19.11 -7.67
C LEU A 194 25.18 -20.58 -7.21
N PHE A 195 26.18 -20.93 -6.39
CA PHE A 195 26.34 -22.28 -5.84
C PHE A 195 25.71 -22.32 -4.44
N VAL A 196 24.79 -23.28 -4.22
CA VAL A 196 23.98 -23.37 -3.01
C VAL A 196 24.00 -24.77 -2.39
N ASN A 197 23.68 -24.85 -1.10
CA ASN A 197 23.42 -26.13 -0.44
C ASN A 197 21.95 -26.54 -0.68
N SER A 198 21.59 -27.80 -0.42
CA SER A 198 20.24 -28.29 -0.69
C SER A 198 19.85 -29.45 0.22
N PHE A 199 18.72 -29.29 0.93
CA PHE A 199 18.21 -30.27 1.90
C PHE A 199 16.69 -30.35 1.86
N HIS A 200 16.10 -30.49 0.65
CA HIS A 200 14.66 -30.53 0.45
C HIS A 200 14.27 -31.58 -0.58
N HIS A 201 13.04 -32.09 -0.50
CA HIS A 201 12.41 -32.94 -1.50
C HIS A 201 11.08 -32.36 -1.99
N GLN A 202 10.67 -31.22 -1.43
CA GLN A 202 9.54 -30.41 -1.86
C GLN A 202 10.06 -29.11 -2.45
N ALA A 203 9.31 -28.50 -3.38
CA ALA A 203 9.62 -27.19 -3.92
C ALA A 203 8.33 -26.46 -4.36
N VAL A 204 8.42 -25.15 -4.52
CA VAL A 204 7.36 -24.37 -5.15
C VAL A 204 7.17 -24.84 -6.59
N ASP A 205 5.97 -25.22 -6.96
CA ASP A 205 5.57 -25.63 -8.30
C ASP A 205 4.96 -24.44 -9.06
N ASP A 206 4.03 -23.74 -8.42
CA ASP A 206 3.46 -22.48 -8.89
C ASP A 206 3.65 -21.41 -7.80
N PRO A 207 4.34 -20.28 -8.09
CA PRO A 207 4.52 -19.22 -7.12
C PRO A 207 3.24 -18.39 -6.87
N GLY A 208 2.16 -18.60 -7.64
CA GLY A 208 0.94 -17.79 -7.62
C GLY A 208 1.13 -16.43 -8.29
N GLU A 209 0.05 -15.64 -8.35
CA GLU A 209 0.04 -14.36 -9.06
C GLU A 209 0.91 -13.28 -8.39
N ARG A 210 1.12 -13.36 -7.06
CA ARG A 210 1.85 -12.35 -6.28
C ARG A 210 3.35 -12.49 -6.34
N PHE A 211 3.87 -13.63 -6.83
CA PHE A 211 5.31 -13.88 -6.93
C PHE A 211 5.75 -14.13 -8.36
N ARG A 212 7.03 -13.97 -8.59
CA ARG A 212 7.75 -14.41 -9.79
C ARG A 212 8.90 -15.30 -9.37
N VAL A 213 9.22 -16.27 -10.20
CA VAL A 213 10.43 -17.08 -10.04
C VAL A 213 11.64 -16.24 -10.41
N THR A 214 12.69 -16.26 -9.58
CA THR A 214 13.93 -15.50 -9.78
C THR A 214 15.19 -16.33 -9.73
N ALA A 215 15.08 -17.62 -9.37
CA ALA A 215 16.16 -18.60 -9.59
C ALA A 215 15.58 -20.00 -9.81
N ARG A 216 16.29 -20.77 -10.65
CA ARG A 216 16.02 -22.19 -10.90
C ARG A 216 17.32 -22.99 -10.90
N SER A 217 17.23 -24.26 -10.48
CA SER A 217 18.30 -25.24 -10.64
C SER A 217 18.40 -25.72 -12.10
N ALA A 218 19.45 -26.47 -12.43
CA ALA A 218 19.67 -26.97 -13.80
C ALA A 218 18.60 -27.99 -14.25
N ASP A 219 17.87 -28.62 -13.34
CA ASP A 219 16.75 -29.49 -13.62
C ASP A 219 15.39 -28.77 -13.54
N ASP A 220 15.40 -27.43 -13.57
CA ASP A 220 14.22 -26.57 -13.66
C ASP A 220 13.34 -26.56 -12.40
N ILE A 221 13.91 -26.89 -11.22
CA ILE A 221 13.21 -26.72 -9.95
C ILE A 221 13.29 -25.25 -9.50
N VAL A 222 12.20 -24.71 -8.95
CA VAL A 222 12.15 -23.34 -8.40
C VAL A 222 13.00 -23.27 -7.14
N GLU A 223 13.98 -22.37 -7.16
CA GLU A 223 14.93 -22.17 -6.06
C GLU A 223 14.82 -20.80 -5.40
N ALA A 224 14.20 -19.79 -6.09
CA ALA A 224 13.87 -18.52 -5.47
C ALA A 224 12.64 -17.88 -6.10
N ILE A 225 11.87 -17.17 -5.25
CA ILE A 225 10.75 -16.34 -5.66
C ILE A 225 10.86 -14.95 -5.04
N GLU A 226 10.36 -13.93 -5.73
CA GLU A 226 10.26 -12.54 -5.26
C GLU A 226 8.85 -12.01 -5.47
N SER A 227 8.37 -11.17 -4.56
CA SER A 227 7.09 -10.48 -4.74
C SER A 227 7.13 -9.57 -5.97
N ARG A 228 6.06 -9.58 -6.75
CA ARG A 228 5.84 -8.65 -7.88
C ARG A 228 5.49 -7.25 -7.41
N GLU A 229 4.93 -7.14 -6.20
CA GLU A 229 4.40 -5.91 -5.60
C GLU A 229 5.44 -5.22 -4.71
N PHE A 230 6.14 -6.00 -3.87
CA PHE A 230 7.03 -5.45 -2.84
C PHE A 230 8.45 -6.01 -2.95
N LYS A 231 9.41 -5.14 -3.24
CA LYS A 231 10.85 -5.51 -3.34
C LYS A 231 11.48 -5.94 -2.01
N SER A 232 10.72 -6.02 -0.93
CA SER A 232 11.15 -6.40 0.40
C SER A 232 10.70 -7.80 0.83
N ILE A 233 10.15 -8.59 -0.11
CA ILE A 233 9.63 -9.94 0.17
C ILE A 233 10.20 -10.91 -0.84
N MET A 234 10.93 -11.91 -0.38
CA MET A 234 11.49 -13.00 -1.18
C MET A 234 11.60 -14.29 -0.39
N GLY A 235 11.75 -15.40 -1.12
CA GLY A 235 12.09 -16.69 -0.55
C GLY A 235 13.15 -17.41 -1.36
N VAL A 236 13.95 -18.24 -0.68
CA VAL A 236 14.97 -19.13 -1.27
C VAL A 236 14.78 -20.54 -0.77
N GLN A 237 15.02 -21.53 -1.64
CA GLN A 237 14.80 -22.95 -1.31
C GLN A 237 15.98 -23.56 -0.57
N TRP A 238 17.20 -23.02 -0.74
CA TRP A 238 18.40 -23.43 -0.02
C TRP A 238 18.48 -22.86 1.41
N HIS A 239 19.55 -23.20 2.13
CA HIS A 239 19.80 -22.80 3.52
C HIS A 239 20.95 -21.79 3.63
N PRO A 240 20.70 -20.49 3.40
CA PRO A 240 21.74 -19.45 3.45
C PRO A 240 22.33 -19.27 4.87
N GLU A 241 21.59 -19.63 5.92
CA GLU A 241 22.07 -19.54 7.31
C GLU A 241 23.27 -20.47 7.59
N CYS A 242 23.52 -21.41 6.68
CA CYS A 242 24.63 -22.35 6.77
C CYS A 242 25.80 -22.01 5.83
N LEU A 243 25.64 -21.02 4.94
CA LEU A 243 26.64 -20.59 3.96
C LEU A 243 27.31 -19.28 4.39
N GLU A 244 28.57 -19.09 4.04
CA GLU A 244 29.32 -17.87 4.39
C GLU A 244 28.75 -16.64 3.66
N ASP A 245 28.48 -16.77 2.35
CA ASP A 245 27.89 -15.75 1.48
C ASP A 245 26.39 -15.57 1.73
N GLY A 246 25.74 -16.52 2.38
CA GLY A 246 24.33 -16.44 2.78
C GLY A 246 24.01 -15.26 3.71
N LEU A 247 25.02 -14.71 4.41
CA LEU A 247 24.86 -13.53 5.25
C LEU A 247 24.31 -12.32 4.47
N LEU A 248 24.55 -12.21 3.18
CA LEU A 248 24.05 -11.13 2.32
C LEU A 248 22.51 -11.05 2.32
N LEU A 249 21.80 -12.18 2.34
CA LEU A 249 20.35 -12.22 2.41
C LEU A 249 19.82 -11.71 3.76
N PHE A 250 20.49 -12.04 4.86
CA PHE A 250 20.12 -11.52 6.19
C PHE A 250 20.40 -10.02 6.30
N GLN A 251 21.51 -9.54 5.74
CA GLN A 251 21.80 -8.09 5.67
C GLN A 251 20.74 -7.35 4.85
N TRP A 252 20.32 -7.95 3.73
CA TRP A 252 19.20 -7.41 2.93
C TRP A 252 17.91 -7.34 3.75
N LEU A 253 17.51 -8.43 4.44
CA LEU A 253 16.30 -8.44 5.27
C LEU A 253 16.35 -7.37 6.36
N VAL A 254 17.45 -7.29 7.11
CA VAL A 254 17.63 -6.29 8.19
C VAL A 254 17.59 -4.87 7.64
N LYS A 255 18.16 -4.62 6.46
CA LYS A 255 18.08 -3.32 5.79
C LYS A 255 16.64 -2.97 5.38
N GLN A 256 15.90 -3.94 4.81
CA GLN A 256 14.49 -3.72 4.45
C GLN A 256 13.63 -3.46 5.71
N ALA A 257 13.87 -4.20 6.79
CA ALA A 257 13.21 -4.02 8.08
C ALA A 257 13.49 -2.63 8.69
N ALA A 258 14.72 -2.13 8.55
CA ALA A 258 15.05 -0.76 8.98
C ALA A 258 14.24 0.30 8.22
N HIS A 259 14.13 0.16 6.89
CA HIS A 259 13.33 1.08 6.05
C HIS A 259 11.82 0.98 6.35
N TYR A 260 11.31 -0.23 6.61
CA TYR A 260 9.91 -0.44 7.00
C TYR A 260 9.60 0.28 8.31
N ARG A 261 10.40 0.03 9.35
CA ARG A 261 10.26 0.69 10.65
C ARG A 261 10.29 2.22 10.52
N GLU A 262 11.22 2.74 9.74
CA GLU A 262 11.34 4.19 9.53
C GLU A 262 10.08 4.77 8.86
N ALA A 263 9.50 4.08 7.86
CA ALA A 263 8.25 4.48 7.25
C ALA A 263 7.08 4.47 8.24
N CYS A 264 6.96 3.42 9.07
CA CYS A 264 5.96 3.37 10.15
C CYS A 264 6.13 4.53 11.12
N GLN A 265 7.36 4.86 11.52
CA GLN A 265 7.65 5.99 12.41
C GLN A 265 7.31 7.34 11.77
N VAL A 266 7.53 7.50 10.46
CA VAL A 266 7.09 8.69 9.72
C VAL A 266 5.57 8.81 9.79
N HIS A 267 4.81 7.75 9.47
CA HIS A 267 3.34 7.78 9.55
C HIS A 267 2.82 8.05 10.98
N GLN A 268 3.53 7.59 12.02
CA GLN A 268 3.17 7.93 13.40
C GLN A 268 3.31 9.44 13.70
N ARG A 269 4.33 10.11 13.13
CA ARG A 269 4.61 11.52 13.39
C ARG A 269 3.85 12.50 12.51
N ILE A 270 3.61 12.15 11.24
CA ILE A 270 2.82 12.98 10.31
C ILE A 270 1.35 12.58 10.33
N LEU A 271 0.48 13.41 9.75
CA LEU A 271 -0.89 13.03 9.42
C LEU A 271 -0.93 12.50 7.99
N THR A 272 -1.47 11.28 7.81
CA THR A 272 -1.65 10.66 6.49
C THR A 272 -3.12 10.80 6.06
N LEU A 273 -3.36 11.61 5.02
CA LEU A 273 -4.67 11.86 4.44
C LEU A 273 -4.67 11.48 2.96
N ASP A 274 -5.57 10.58 2.59
CA ASP A 274 -5.97 10.39 1.19
C ASP A 274 -7.10 11.35 0.87
N THR A 275 -6.93 12.14 -0.18
CA THR A 275 -7.82 13.27 -0.45
C THR A 275 -9.01 12.92 -1.35
N HIS A 276 -9.11 11.68 -1.84
CA HIS A 276 -10.24 11.23 -2.64
C HIS A 276 -10.35 9.71 -2.69
N CYS A 277 -11.52 9.18 -2.32
CA CYS A 277 -11.91 7.80 -2.62
C CYS A 277 -13.43 7.69 -2.83
N ASP A 278 -13.84 6.70 -3.63
CA ASP A 278 -15.23 6.42 -3.99
C ASP A 278 -15.82 5.19 -3.29
N THR A 279 -15.15 4.68 -2.28
CA THR A 279 -15.63 3.57 -1.45
C THR A 279 -17.11 3.73 -1.03
N PRO A 280 -17.61 4.95 -0.72
CA PRO A 280 -19.01 5.12 -0.31
C PRO A 280 -20.05 4.69 -1.35
N MET A 281 -19.72 4.62 -2.61
CA MET A 281 -20.67 4.16 -3.64
C MET A 281 -21.13 2.69 -3.44
N PHE A 282 -20.36 1.92 -2.66
CA PHE A 282 -20.67 0.53 -2.32
C PHE A 282 -21.48 0.40 -1.03
N PHE A 283 -21.54 1.41 -0.17
CA PHE A 283 -22.22 1.34 1.14
C PHE A 283 -23.73 1.06 1.05
N PRO A 284 -24.48 1.62 0.09
CA PRO A 284 -25.88 1.27 -0.08
C PRO A 284 -26.13 -0.21 -0.43
N GLN A 285 -25.07 -0.92 -0.89
CA GLN A 285 -25.12 -2.35 -1.21
C GLN A 285 -24.90 -3.25 0.02
N GLY A 286 -24.70 -2.67 1.21
CA GLY A 286 -24.56 -3.39 2.47
C GLY A 286 -23.12 -3.86 2.76
N ILE A 287 -22.13 -3.16 2.26
CA ILE A 287 -20.70 -3.40 2.60
C ILE A 287 -20.47 -3.05 4.08
N ASP A 288 -19.80 -3.94 4.78
CA ASP A 288 -19.34 -3.73 6.16
C ASP A 288 -17.91 -3.16 6.14
N PHE A 289 -17.79 -1.86 6.39
CA PHE A 289 -16.52 -1.15 6.47
C PHE A 289 -15.63 -1.59 7.67
N GLY A 290 -16.24 -2.19 8.69
CA GLY A 290 -15.54 -2.76 9.84
C GLY A 290 -14.87 -4.11 9.56
N SER A 291 -15.23 -4.77 8.48
CA SER A 291 -14.62 -6.02 8.02
C SER A 291 -13.57 -5.76 6.94
N ARG A 292 -12.56 -6.66 6.83
CA ARG A 292 -11.62 -6.61 5.69
C ARG A 292 -12.29 -7.20 4.45
N ASP A 293 -12.98 -6.37 3.68
CA ASP A 293 -13.75 -6.78 2.51
C ASP A 293 -12.89 -6.72 1.23
N PRO A 294 -12.76 -7.83 0.46
CA PRO A 294 -12.02 -7.84 -0.80
C PRO A 294 -12.67 -7.00 -1.92
N LYS A 295 -13.94 -6.60 -1.77
CA LYS A 295 -14.70 -5.85 -2.78
C LYS A 295 -14.41 -4.35 -2.77
N ILE A 296 -13.85 -3.82 -1.68
CA ILE A 296 -13.52 -2.40 -1.53
C ILE A 296 -12.03 -2.22 -1.24
N LEU A 297 -11.48 -1.09 -1.64
CA LEU A 297 -10.05 -0.81 -1.49
C LEU A 297 -9.73 -0.04 -0.20
N VAL A 298 -10.74 0.55 0.46
CA VAL A 298 -10.60 1.23 1.75
C VAL A 298 -11.60 0.65 2.75
N ASP A 299 -11.09 0.10 3.85
CA ASP A 299 -11.85 -0.33 5.03
C ASP A 299 -10.99 -0.12 6.29
N LEU A 300 -11.58 -0.32 7.48
CA LEU A 300 -10.88 -0.11 8.76
C LEU A 300 -9.61 -0.96 8.90
N HIS A 301 -9.63 -2.20 8.41
CA HIS A 301 -8.46 -3.08 8.47
C HIS A 301 -7.35 -2.58 7.54
N LYS A 302 -7.69 -2.26 6.28
CA LYS A 302 -6.71 -1.73 5.32
C LYS A 302 -6.14 -0.38 5.75
N MET A 303 -6.98 0.53 6.29
CA MET A 303 -6.50 1.78 6.88
C MET A 303 -5.55 1.55 8.07
N THR A 304 -5.78 0.49 8.86
CA THR A 304 -4.91 0.12 9.99
C THR A 304 -3.59 -0.49 9.50
N GLU A 305 -3.66 -1.45 8.59
CA GLU A 305 -2.51 -2.12 7.96
C GLU A 305 -1.58 -1.13 7.24
N GLY A 306 -2.16 -0.13 6.55
CA GLY A 306 -1.42 0.93 5.83
C GLY A 306 -1.03 2.13 6.67
N HIS A 307 -1.34 2.13 7.98
CA HIS A 307 -1.12 3.28 8.88
C HIS A 307 -1.73 4.58 8.34
N GLN A 308 -2.93 4.50 7.75
CA GLN A 308 -3.69 5.65 7.27
C GLN A 308 -4.48 6.29 8.41
N ASP A 309 -4.38 7.62 8.56
CA ASP A 309 -5.11 8.36 9.59
C ASP A 309 -6.47 8.85 9.10
N ALA A 310 -6.54 9.30 7.84
CA ALA A 310 -7.73 9.94 7.32
C ALA A 310 -7.96 9.68 5.83
N VAL A 311 -9.23 9.80 5.41
CA VAL A 311 -9.63 9.71 4.01
C VAL A 311 -10.80 10.66 3.73
N VAL A 312 -10.80 11.29 2.55
CA VAL A 312 -11.97 12.02 2.06
C VAL A 312 -12.83 11.04 1.25
N MET A 313 -14.03 10.80 1.73
CA MET A 313 -15.04 9.94 1.12
C MET A 313 -15.98 10.77 0.25
N ALA A 314 -15.94 10.52 -1.07
CA ALA A 314 -16.78 11.23 -2.01
C ALA A 314 -18.17 10.56 -2.14
N ALA A 315 -19.23 11.37 -2.09
CA ALA A 315 -20.49 10.97 -2.66
C ALA A 315 -20.38 11.14 -4.18
N TYR A 316 -20.02 10.04 -4.86
CA TYR A 316 -19.93 9.98 -6.31
C TYR A 316 -21.32 9.94 -6.94
N LEU A 317 -21.57 10.83 -7.92
CA LEU A 317 -22.80 10.84 -8.68
C LEU A 317 -22.52 10.54 -10.15
N PRO A 318 -23.08 9.46 -10.73
CA PRO A 318 -22.95 9.17 -12.15
C PRO A 318 -23.56 10.31 -12.98
N GLN A 319 -22.88 10.70 -14.07
CA GLN A 319 -23.38 11.69 -15.01
C GLN A 319 -24.29 11.01 -16.04
N PRO A 320 -25.59 11.34 -16.12
CA PRO A 320 -26.47 10.79 -17.15
C PRO A 320 -26.02 11.20 -18.56
N LYS A 321 -26.16 10.30 -19.52
CA LYS A 321 -25.99 10.64 -20.93
C LYS A 321 -27.16 11.49 -21.43
N ILE A 322 -26.96 12.20 -22.53
CA ILE A 322 -28.03 13.01 -23.15
C ILE A 322 -29.25 12.13 -23.42
N GLY A 323 -30.40 12.53 -22.84
CA GLY A 323 -31.66 11.80 -22.99
C GLY A 323 -31.92 10.73 -21.92
N GLU A 324 -30.98 10.48 -21.01
CA GLU A 324 -31.16 9.61 -19.83
C GLU A 324 -31.49 10.43 -18.57
N THR A 325 -32.17 9.81 -17.61
CA THR A 325 -32.45 10.42 -16.31
C THR A 325 -31.43 9.92 -15.28
N PHE A 326 -31.18 10.70 -14.22
CA PHE A 326 -30.30 10.29 -13.11
C PHE A 326 -30.77 8.97 -12.48
N SER A 327 -32.08 8.82 -12.25
CA SER A 327 -32.66 7.62 -11.63
C SER A 327 -32.42 6.34 -12.45
N SER A 328 -32.15 6.45 -13.78
CA SER A 328 -31.81 5.28 -14.59
C SER A 328 -30.36 4.82 -14.44
N GLN A 329 -29.50 5.63 -13.81
CA GLN A 329 -28.06 5.36 -13.64
C GLN A 329 -27.74 4.74 -12.26
N VAL A 330 -28.69 4.78 -11.32
CA VAL A 330 -28.49 4.30 -9.94
C VAL A 330 -29.46 3.17 -9.64
N ALA A 331 -29.03 2.21 -8.84
CA ALA A 331 -29.82 1.02 -8.47
C ALA A 331 -30.74 1.25 -7.27
N PHE A 332 -30.94 2.52 -6.85
CA PHE A 332 -31.69 2.87 -5.65
C PHE A 332 -32.89 3.74 -5.99
N ASP A 333 -33.98 3.58 -5.25
CA ASP A 333 -35.19 4.38 -5.39
C ASP A 333 -34.98 5.77 -4.76
N VAL A 334 -34.50 6.71 -5.58
CA VAL A 334 -34.26 8.10 -5.22
C VAL A 334 -34.92 9.04 -6.23
N LYS A 335 -35.44 10.19 -5.78
CA LYS A 335 -36.12 11.16 -6.64
C LYS A 335 -35.14 11.93 -7.53
N GLY A 336 -33.86 11.98 -7.18
CA GLY A 336 -32.87 12.71 -7.96
C GLY A 336 -31.49 12.75 -7.30
N PRO A 337 -30.54 13.49 -7.93
CA PRO A 337 -29.14 13.49 -7.52
C PRO A 337 -28.89 14.02 -6.10
N THR A 338 -29.68 15.00 -5.63
CA THR A 338 -29.56 15.54 -4.27
C THR A 338 -29.89 14.48 -3.22
N GLU A 339 -31.02 13.76 -3.38
CA GLU A 339 -31.42 12.70 -2.46
C GLU A 339 -30.45 11.52 -2.49
N TYR A 340 -29.84 11.23 -3.64
CA TYR A 340 -28.80 10.20 -3.74
C TYR A 340 -27.54 10.58 -2.96
N ALA A 341 -27.08 11.83 -3.06
CA ALA A 341 -25.93 12.30 -2.28
C ALA A 341 -26.22 12.22 -0.76
N ASP A 342 -27.44 12.61 -0.33
CA ASP A 342 -27.87 12.45 1.07
C ASP A 342 -27.88 10.98 1.50
N LEU A 343 -28.39 10.07 0.68
CA LEU A 343 -28.35 8.63 0.97
C LEU A 343 -26.92 8.13 1.22
N ILE A 344 -25.96 8.56 0.39
CA ILE A 344 -24.55 8.18 0.58
C ILE A 344 -24.00 8.73 1.90
N PHE A 345 -24.28 10.00 2.22
CA PHE A 345 -23.84 10.62 3.48
C PHE A 345 -24.48 9.96 4.71
N ASP A 346 -25.76 9.62 4.64
CA ASP A 346 -26.44 8.87 5.70
C ASP A 346 -25.75 7.52 5.94
N LYS A 347 -25.33 6.82 4.87
CA LYS A 347 -24.59 5.56 5.00
C LYS A 347 -23.20 5.75 5.60
N ILE A 348 -22.48 6.81 5.23
CA ILE A 348 -21.18 7.14 5.86
C ILE A 348 -21.40 7.42 7.37
N GLU A 349 -22.40 8.23 7.73
CA GLU A 349 -22.71 8.57 9.12
C GLU A 349 -23.12 7.32 9.93
N ASP A 350 -23.92 6.42 9.35
CA ASP A 350 -24.30 5.13 9.94
C ASP A 350 -23.05 4.27 10.26
N ILE A 351 -22.13 4.13 9.29
CA ILE A 351 -20.89 3.36 9.46
C ILE A 351 -20.02 3.99 10.55
N VAL A 352 -19.82 5.29 10.55
CA VAL A 352 -19.03 5.98 11.58
C VAL A 352 -19.68 5.80 12.96
N SER A 353 -21.00 5.86 13.04
CA SER A 353 -21.75 5.63 14.28
C SER A 353 -21.56 4.21 14.83
N GLN A 354 -21.54 3.20 13.95
CA GLN A 354 -21.31 1.81 14.33
C GLN A 354 -19.88 1.57 14.82
N HIS A 355 -18.89 2.33 14.32
CA HIS A 355 -17.47 2.20 14.63
C HIS A 355 -16.89 3.42 15.36
N LYS A 356 -17.68 4.13 16.15
CA LYS A 356 -17.32 5.41 16.83
C LYS A 356 -16.05 5.35 17.69
N ASP A 357 -15.66 4.18 18.15
CA ASP A 357 -14.43 3.99 18.94
C ASP A 357 -13.17 4.02 18.04
N HIS A 358 -13.33 3.81 16.74
CA HIS A 358 -12.27 3.74 15.74
C HIS A 358 -12.36 4.80 14.65
N LEU A 359 -13.57 5.32 14.38
CA LEU A 359 -13.86 6.29 13.33
C LEU A 359 -14.52 7.55 13.86
N SER A 360 -14.29 8.66 13.17
CA SER A 360 -14.99 9.92 13.40
C SER A 360 -15.13 10.70 12.09
N ILE A 361 -16.14 11.59 12.01
CA ILE A 361 -16.27 12.54 10.90
C ILE A 361 -15.51 13.81 11.28
N ALA A 362 -14.50 14.15 10.50
CA ALA A 362 -13.73 15.37 10.62
C ALA A 362 -14.24 16.42 9.62
N ARG A 363 -14.35 17.67 10.05
CA ARG A 363 -14.81 18.81 9.23
C ARG A 363 -13.75 19.89 9.08
N THR A 364 -12.74 19.86 9.93
CA THR A 364 -11.64 20.84 9.97
C THR A 364 -10.30 20.11 10.05
N PRO A 365 -9.19 20.77 9.67
CA PRO A 365 -7.85 20.21 9.91
C PRO A 365 -7.58 19.88 11.38
N GLY A 366 -8.16 20.67 12.32
CA GLY A 366 -8.01 20.46 13.77
C GLY A 366 -8.62 19.13 14.22
N ASP A 367 -9.77 18.75 13.69
CA ASP A 367 -10.46 17.50 14.03
C ASP A 367 -9.56 16.29 13.69
N LEU A 368 -8.89 16.30 12.54
CA LEU A 368 -8.00 15.21 12.10
C LEU A 368 -6.85 14.97 13.10
N TYR A 369 -6.20 16.05 13.55
CA TYR A 369 -5.11 15.95 14.52
C TYR A 369 -5.61 15.51 15.90
N GLU A 370 -6.83 15.91 16.28
CA GLU A 370 -7.45 15.47 17.53
C GLU A 370 -7.81 13.97 17.47
N ASP A 371 -8.37 13.49 16.37
CA ASP A 371 -8.71 12.08 16.19
C ASP A 371 -7.45 11.21 16.18
N LYS A 372 -6.39 11.61 15.47
CA LYS A 372 -5.12 10.91 15.50
C LYS A 372 -4.56 10.80 16.93
N ARG A 373 -4.62 11.86 17.73
CA ARG A 373 -4.20 11.82 19.15
C ARG A 373 -5.03 10.87 20.00
N LYS A 374 -6.31 10.67 19.64
CA LYS A 374 -7.23 9.73 20.30
C LYS A 374 -7.11 8.30 19.76
N GLY A 375 -6.23 8.05 18.78
CA GLY A 375 -6.07 6.75 18.13
C GLY A 375 -7.23 6.38 17.20
N ARG A 376 -8.03 7.35 16.74
CA ARG A 376 -9.13 7.16 15.79
C ARG A 376 -8.70 7.57 14.39
N LYS A 377 -9.33 6.96 13.41
CA LYS A 377 -9.25 7.35 12.02
C LYS A 377 -10.35 8.34 11.67
N SER A 378 -10.13 9.20 10.69
CA SER A 378 -11.08 10.23 10.31
C SER A 378 -11.61 10.02 8.89
N VAL A 379 -12.89 10.31 8.71
CA VAL A 379 -13.55 10.43 7.43
C VAL A 379 -13.94 11.89 7.22
N MET A 380 -13.66 12.44 6.05
CA MET A 380 -14.18 13.75 5.61
C MET A 380 -15.16 13.54 4.46
N LEU A 381 -16.21 14.36 4.40
CA LEU A 381 -17.25 14.25 3.38
C LEU A 381 -16.93 15.15 2.18
N ALA A 382 -17.13 14.63 0.98
CA ALA A 382 -17.06 15.41 -0.25
C ALA A 382 -18.15 14.99 -1.25
N ILE A 383 -18.39 15.83 -2.25
CA ILE A 383 -19.25 15.49 -3.38
C ILE A 383 -18.39 15.39 -4.63
N GLU A 384 -18.53 14.30 -5.37
CA GLU A 384 -18.01 14.20 -6.72
C GLU A 384 -19.15 14.29 -7.74
N ASN A 385 -19.14 15.37 -8.50
CA ASN A 385 -20.12 15.86 -9.46
C ASN A 385 -21.15 16.82 -8.87
N GLY A 386 -20.99 18.10 -9.16
CA GLY A 386 -21.93 19.16 -8.77
C GLY A 386 -23.37 19.00 -9.31
N LEU A 387 -23.62 17.95 -10.10
CA LEU A 387 -24.98 17.49 -10.45
C LEU A 387 -25.84 17.31 -9.18
N ALA A 388 -25.24 17.01 -8.02
CA ALA A 388 -25.91 16.92 -6.74
C ALA A 388 -26.71 18.17 -6.37
N LEU A 389 -26.33 19.35 -6.88
CA LEU A 389 -27.05 20.60 -6.64
C LEU A 389 -28.39 20.68 -7.34
N ASN A 390 -28.61 19.91 -8.41
CA ASN A 390 -29.84 19.87 -9.18
C ASN A 390 -30.36 21.29 -9.52
N GLY A 391 -29.47 22.17 -9.97
CA GLY A 391 -29.76 23.57 -10.35
C GLY A 391 -30.06 24.53 -9.20
N SER A 392 -29.76 24.17 -7.93
CA SER A 392 -30.17 24.97 -6.76
C SER A 392 -28.99 25.28 -5.80
N LEU A 393 -28.74 26.58 -5.54
CA LEU A 393 -27.81 27.00 -4.50
C LEU A 393 -28.30 26.64 -3.09
N GLN A 394 -29.59 26.40 -2.90
CA GLN A 394 -30.11 25.94 -1.62
C GLN A 394 -29.58 24.55 -1.27
N ASN A 395 -29.41 23.69 -2.26
CA ASN A 395 -28.82 22.38 -2.07
C ASN A 395 -27.31 22.47 -1.72
N LEU A 396 -26.57 23.44 -2.27
CA LEU A 396 -25.21 23.71 -1.84
C LEU A 396 -25.13 24.09 -0.36
N ARG A 397 -26.04 24.96 0.11
CA ARG A 397 -26.14 25.33 1.55
C ARG A 397 -26.50 24.14 2.42
N HIS A 398 -27.39 23.28 1.94
CA HIS A 398 -27.73 22.02 2.62
C HIS A 398 -26.49 21.15 2.78
N PHE A 399 -25.71 20.90 1.73
CA PHE A 399 -24.50 20.10 1.82
C PHE A 399 -23.39 20.77 2.66
N ALA A 400 -23.32 22.09 2.69
CA ALA A 400 -22.44 22.81 3.62
C ALA A 400 -22.78 22.48 5.08
N GLN A 401 -24.09 22.40 5.42
CA GLN A 401 -24.55 22.01 6.77
C GLN A 401 -24.22 20.53 7.08
N ARG A 402 -24.21 19.64 6.06
CA ARG A 402 -23.74 18.26 6.20
C ARG A 402 -22.23 18.20 6.48
N GLY A 403 -21.48 19.24 6.13
CA GLY A 403 -20.06 19.39 6.43
C GLY A 403 -19.13 18.87 5.34
N ILE A 404 -19.54 18.99 4.07
CA ILE A 404 -18.64 18.67 2.95
C ILE A 404 -17.43 19.60 2.94
N VAL A 405 -16.24 19.06 2.66
CA VAL A 405 -15.01 19.84 2.62
C VAL A 405 -14.68 20.35 1.22
N TYR A 406 -15.10 19.63 0.17
CA TYR A 406 -15.05 20.10 -1.22
C TYR A 406 -16.22 19.55 -2.06
N MET A 407 -16.38 20.13 -3.25
CA MET A 407 -17.23 19.60 -4.31
C MET A 407 -16.51 19.69 -5.64
N THR A 408 -16.41 18.54 -6.34
CA THR A 408 -15.97 18.47 -7.74
C THR A 408 -17.06 19.04 -8.63
N LEU A 409 -16.75 20.04 -9.46
CA LEU A 409 -17.76 20.80 -10.20
C LEU A 409 -18.53 19.95 -11.21
N CYS A 410 -17.86 18.99 -11.87
CA CYS A 410 -18.48 18.07 -12.83
C CYS A 410 -17.78 16.70 -12.77
N HIS A 411 -18.37 15.70 -13.46
CA HIS A 411 -17.74 14.39 -13.64
C HIS A 411 -17.51 14.10 -15.15
N ASN A 412 -17.80 12.92 -15.65
CA ASN A 412 -17.57 12.50 -17.06
C ASN A 412 -18.68 12.98 -18.03
N GLY A 413 -19.03 14.26 -17.99
CA GLY A 413 -19.98 14.94 -18.84
C GLY A 413 -20.32 16.33 -18.30
N ASP A 414 -20.78 17.22 -19.19
CA ASP A 414 -21.19 18.55 -18.81
C ASP A 414 -22.44 18.50 -17.91
N ASN A 415 -22.51 19.41 -16.95
CA ASN A 415 -23.68 19.60 -16.11
C ASN A 415 -24.06 21.08 -16.04
N ASP A 416 -24.99 21.48 -15.17
CA ASP A 416 -25.44 22.88 -15.08
C ASP A 416 -24.34 23.87 -14.64
N ILE A 417 -23.20 23.37 -14.13
CA ILE A 417 -22.12 24.19 -13.54
C ILE A 417 -21.03 24.47 -14.56
N CYS A 418 -20.51 23.44 -15.25
CA CYS A 418 -19.40 23.63 -16.18
C CYS A 418 -19.24 22.46 -17.15
N ASP A 419 -18.38 22.67 -18.14
CA ASP A 419 -17.99 21.67 -19.12
C ASP A 419 -16.92 20.73 -18.56
N SER A 420 -17.09 19.44 -18.81
CA SER A 420 -16.20 18.36 -18.43
C SER A 420 -15.13 18.09 -19.49
N ALA A 421 -13.99 17.53 -19.09
CA ALA A 421 -12.96 17.00 -19.98
C ALA A 421 -13.46 15.86 -20.90
N LYS A 422 -14.57 15.21 -20.56
CA LYS A 422 -15.28 14.21 -21.36
C LYS A 422 -16.67 14.70 -21.80
N GLY A 423 -16.93 16.00 -21.73
CA GLY A 423 -18.19 16.64 -22.13
C GLY A 423 -18.21 17.06 -23.61
N CYS A 424 -19.26 17.80 -23.98
CA CYS A 424 -19.52 18.29 -25.31
C CYS A 424 -19.27 19.80 -25.51
N ASN A 425 -18.70 20.47 -24.49
CA ASN A 425 -18.50 21.94 -24.44
C ASN A 425 -19.84 22.72 -24.53
N THR A 426 -20.79 22.34 -23.70
CA THR A 426 -22.16 22.91 -23.67
C THR A 426 -22.19 24.40 -23.35
N HIS A 427 -21.29 24.85 -22.42
CA HIS A 427 -21.26 26.22 -21.91
C HIS A 427 -20.09 27.04 -22.47
N GLY A 428 -19.07 26.39 -23.05
CA GLY A 428 -17.81 27.03 -23.43
C GLY A 428 -16.97 27.40 -22.19
N GLY A 429 -17.04 26.57 -21.14
CA GLY A 429 -16.36 26.74 -19.86
C GLY A 429 -17.31 26.65 -18.66
N VAL A 430 -17.17 27.55 -17.69
CA VAL A 430 -18.08 27.67 -16.51
C VAL A 430 -19.35 28.40 -16.93
N SER A 431 -20.53 27.85 -16.57
CA SER A 431 -21.83 28.49 -16.84
C SER A 431 -22.10 29.68 -15.92
N LEU A 432 -23.14 30.49 -16.21
CA LEU A 432 -23.59 31.56 -15.31
C LEU A 432 -24.03 31.02 -13.94
N PHE A 433 -24.64 29.86 -13.90
CA PHE A 433 -24.97 29.19 -12.63
C PHE A 433 -23.70 28.70 -11.93
N GLY A 434 -22.73 28.15 -12.67
CA GLY A 434 -21.43 27.74 -12.15
C GLY A 434 -20.65 28.87 -11.50
N GLU A 435 -20.68 30.09 -12.07
CA GLU A 435 -20.08 31.26 -11.43
C GLU A 435 -20.72 31.53 -10.04
N GLN A 436 -22.04 31.45 -9.94
CA GLN A 436 -22.74 31.62 -8.64
C GLN A 436 -22.36 30.52 -7.66
N VAL A 437 -22.24 29.26 -8.13
CA VAL A 437 -21.83 28.11 -7.31
C VAL A 437 -20.43 28.33 -6.76
N ILE A 438 -19.45 28.67 -7.57
CA ILE A 438 -18.06 28.90 -7.15
C ILE A 438 -17.98 30.03 -6.10
N ARG A 439 -18.66 31.14 -6.33
CA ARG A 439 -18.70 32.26 -5.38
C ARG A 439 -19.36 31.87 -4.06
N GLU A 440 -20.45 31.08 -4.11
CA GLU A 440 -21.14 30.59 -2.91
C GLU A 440 -20.29 29.55 -2.15
N MET A 441 -19.57 28.65 -2.86
CA MET A 441 -18.61 27.74 -2.24
C MET A 441 -17.53 28.50 -1.47
N ASN A 442 -16.95 29.55 -2.07
CA ASN A 442 -15.98 30.43 -1.37
C ASN A 442 -16.60 31.05 -0.11
N ARG A 443 -17.87 31.52 -0.19
CA ARG A 443 -18.57 32.11 0.95
C ARG A 443 -18.86 31.11 2.08
N LEU A 444 -19.11 29.84 1.72
CA LEU A 444 -19.44 28.76 2.66
C LEU A 444 -18.21 28.04 3.22
N GLY A 445 -17.00 28.37 2.76
CA GLY A 445 -15.78 27.68 3.19
C GLY A 445 -15.62 26.27 2.61
N ILE A 446 -16.21 26.00 1.42
CA ILE A 446 -16.09 24.74 0.70
C ILE A 446 -15.05 24.89 -0.41
N MET A 447 -14.06 24.00 -0.48
CA MET A 447 -13.06 24.04 -1.54
C MET A 447 -13.70 23.68 -2.88
N VAL A 448 -13.34 24.44 -3.93
CA VAL A 448 -13.67 24.09 -5.32
C VAL A 448 -12.70 23.03 -5.78
N ASP A 449 -13.23 21.93 -6.36
CA ASP A 449 -12.42 20.88 -6.95
C ASP A 449 -12.60 20.84 -8.48
N LEU A 450 -11.50 20.92 -9.21
CA LEU A 450 -11.45 20.96 -10.67
C LEU A 450 -11.05 19.64 -11.33
N SER A 451 -10.95 18.56 -10.56
CA SER A 451 -10.88 17.24 -11.19
C SER A 451 -12.06 17.06 -12.14
N HIS A 452 -11.86 16.43 -13.28
CA HIS A 452 -12.84 16.27 -14.38
C HIS A 452 -13.17 17.52 -15.24
N ALA A 453 -12.89 18.73 -14.77
CA ALA A 453 -13.17 19.94 -15.56
C ALA A 453 -12.34 19.98 -16.86
N ASN A 454 -12.91 20.48 -17.95
CA ASN A 454 -12.14 20.75 -19.15
C ASN A 454 -11.20 21.95 -18.95
N GLU A 455 -10.29 22.15 -19.88
CA GLU A 455 -9.26 23.20 -19.77
C GLU A 455 -9.88 24.60 -19.66
N LYS A 456 -10.95 24.88 -20.40
CA LYS A 456 -11.62 26.19 -20.34
C LYS A 456 -12.32 26.42 -18.99
N SER A 457 -13.07 25.42 -18.49
CA SER A 457 -13.71 25.45 -17.18
C SER A 457 -12.67 25.60 -16.06
N PHE A 458 -11.50 24.98 -16.21
CA PHE A 458 -10.39 25.09 -15.25
C PHE A 458 -9.92 26.55 -15.13
N TYR A 459 -9.61 27.23 -16.24
CA TYR A 459 -9.15 28.62 -16.19
C TYR A 459 -10.25 29.58 -15.75
N ASP A 460 -11.50 29.39 -16.21
CA ASP A 460 -12.63 30.19 -15.76
C ASP A 460 -12.82 30.09 -14.23
N ALA A 461 -12.75 28.89 -13.67
CA ALA A 461 -12.90 28.69 -12.24
C ALA A 461 -11.74 29.35 -11.45
N LEU A 462 -10.50 29.33 -11.95
CA LEU A 462 -9.38 30.03 -11.33
C LEU A 462 -9.58 31.55 -11.35
N GLU A 463 -10.20 32.11 -12.39
CA GLU A 463 -10.51 33.55 -12.49
C GLU A 463 -11.67 33.96 -11.57
N ILE A 464 -12.69 33.11 -11.44
CA ILE A 464 -13.88 33.38 -10.64
C ILE A 464 -13.61 33.21 -9.14
N SER A 465 -12.84 32.20 -8.74
CA SER A 465 -12.58 31.90 -7.34
C SER A 465 -11.64 32.93 -6.71
N GLN A 466 -12.01 33.40 -5.52
CA GLN A 466 -11.16 34.29 -4.71
C GLN A 466 -10.27 33.52 -3.73
N LEU A 467 -10.43 32.21 -3.66
CA LEU A 467 -9.73 31.32 -2.74
C LEU A 467 -8.98 30.22 -3.53
N PRO A 468 -7.93 29.63 -2.94
CA PRO A 468 -7.21 28.55 -3.59
C PRO A 468 -8.12 27.37 -3.91
N ILE A 469 -7.83 26.70 -5.02
CA ILE A 469 -8.60 25.60 -5.60
C ILE A 469 -7.81 24.29 -5.47
N VAL A 470 -8.51 23.15 -5.46
CA VAL A 470 -7.91 21.83 -5.49
C VAL A 470 -8.22 21.09 -6.79
N CYS A 471 -7.35 20.16 -7.17
CA CYS A 471 -7.67 19.05 -8.05
C CYS A 471 -7.48 17.78 -7.22
N SER A 472 -8.58 17.21 -6.72
CA SER A 472 -8.56 16.13 -5.73
C SER A 472 -7.93 14.83 -6.23
N HIS A 473 -7.98 14.57 -7.56
CA HIS A 473 -7.42 13.39 -8.22
C HIS A 473 -7.14 13.66 -9.72
N SER A 474 -5.93 14.14 -10.05
CA SER A 474 -5.53 14.46 -11.44
C SER A 474 -4.02 14.28 -11.61
N SER A 475 -3.60 13.60 -12.69
CA SER A 475 -2.18 13.34 -12.99
C SER A 475 -1.63 14.33 -14.05
N CYS A 476 -0.46 14.06 -14.64
CA CYS A 476 0.26 14.97 -15.52
C CYS A 476 0.09 14.59 -16.99
N ARG A 477 -0.42 15.50 -17.82
CA ARG A 477 -0.63 15.26 -19.25
C ARG A 477 0.69 15.08 -20.03
N ALA A 478 1.75 15.72 -19.57
CA ALA A 478 3.07 15.57 -20.18
C ALA A 478 3.62 14.13 -20.15
N LEU A 479 3.23 13.33 -19.14
CA LEU A 479 3.65 11.92 -19.02
C LEU A 479 2.64 10.95 -19.62
N CYS A 480 1.35 11.24 -19.50
CA CYS A 480 0.29 10.46 -20.10
C CYS A 480 -0.75 11.40 -20.71
N ASP A 481 -0.74 11.53 -22.05
CA ASP A 481 -1.64 12.41 -22.78
C ASP A 481 -3.07 11.88 -22.72
N HIS A 482 -3.79 12.35 -21.69
CA HIS A 482 -5.20 12.06 -21.45
C HIS A 482 -5.93 13.36 -21.04
N PRO A 483 -7.15 13.64 -21.50
CA PRO A 483 -7.86 14.89 -21.23
C PRO A 483 -8.15 15.15 -19.73
N ARG A 484 -8.18 14.10 -18.90
CA ARG A 484 -8.34 14.19 -17.44
C ARG A 484 -7.07 14.65 -16.72
N ASN A 485 -5.91 14.56 -17.37
CA ASN A 485 -4.62 14.97 -16.81
C ASN A 485 -4.38 16.47 -17.05
N LEU A 486 -3.73 17.11 -16.06
CA LEU A 486 -3.39 18.53 -16.11
C LEU A 486 -2.17 18.77 -17.00
N THR A 487 -2.22 19.84 -17.78
CA THR A 487 -1.04 20.34 -18.51
C THR A 487 -0.07 21.02 -17.54
N ASP A 488 1.16 21.22 -17.97
CA ASP A 488 2.16 21.95 -17.17
C ASP A 488 1.74 23.39 -16.91
N GLU A 489 1.02 24.01 -17.86
CA GLU A 489 0.45 25.35 -17.73
C GLU A 489 -0.64 25.39 -16.65
N GLN A 490 -1.53 24.37 -16.63
CA GLN A 490 -2.56 24.24 -15.60
C GLN A 490 -1.93 24.03 -14.20
N LEU A 491 -0.90 23.20 -14.11
CA LEU A 491 -0.17 22.98 -12.84
C LEU A 491 0.46 24.29 -12.33
N ARG A 492 1.09 25.08 -13.21
CA ARG A 492 1.67 26.38 -12.84
C ARG A 492 0.60 27.40 -12.45
N ALA A 493 -0.52 27.45 -13.17
CA ALA A 493 -1.63 28.37 -12.88
C ALA A 493 -2.27 28.04 -11.52
N LEU A 494 -2.51 26.73 -11.24
CA LEU A 494 -3.03 26.28 -9.96
C LEU A 494 -2.09 26.65 -8.79
N ALA A 495 -0.78 26.42 -8.96
CA ALA A 495 0.23 26.78 -7.97
C ALA A 495 0.29 28.30 -7.73
N ALA A 496 0.20 29.12 -8.78
CA ALA A 496 0.23 30.58 -8.69
C ALA A 496 -0.94 31.14 -7.84
N THR A 497 -2.08 30.45 -7.78
CA THR A 497 -3.23 30.82 -6.93
C THR A 497 -3.18 30.17 -5.54
N GLY A 498 -2.10 29.46 -5.21
CA GLY A 498 -1.95 28.77 -3.92
C GLY A 498 -2.66 27.42 -3.84
N GLY A 499 -3.19 26.92 -4.94
CA GLY A 499 -3.91 25.65 -5.02
C GLY A 499 -3.02 24.41 -4.93
N VAL A 500 -3.62 23.22 -5.04
CA VAL A 500 -2.94 21.93 -4.95
C VAL A 500 -3.52 20.91 -5.93
N ALA A 501 -2.65 20.17 -6.62
CA ALA A 501 -3.00 19.03 -7.46
C ALA A 501 -2.62 17.73 -6.74
N GLN A 502 -3.55 16.78 -6.69
CA GLN A 502 -3.36 15.46 -6.09
C GLN A 502 -3.24 14.42 -7.19
N ILE A 503 -2.14 13.67 -7.18
CA ILE A 503 -1.89 12.61 -8.17
C ILE A 503 -2.87 11.46 -7.92
N THR A 504 -3.58 11.06 -8.97
CA THR A 504 -4.49 9.91 -8.95
C THR A 504 -3.77 8.60 -9.27
N LEU A 505 -4.35 7.49 -8.81
CA LEU A 505 -3.85 6.14 -9.07
C LEU A 505 -4.63 5.40 -10.17
N TYR A 506 -5.49 6.08 -10.92
CA TYR A 506 -6.14 5.46 -12.07
C TYR A 506 -5.09 5.12 -13.14
N HIS A 507 -5.00 3.83 -13.46
CA HIS A 507 -3.94 3.32 -14.33
C HIS A 507 -3.89 4.01 -15.71
N GLY A 508 -5.06 4.29 -16.33
CA GLY A 508 -5.15 4.94 -17.65
C GLY A 508 -4.71 6.41 -17.66
N PHE A 509 -4.54 7.06 -16.49
CA PHE A 509 -4.01 8.41 -16.39
C PHE A 509 -2.50 8.42 -16.08
N LEU A 510 -1.94 7.28 -15.68
CA LEU A 510 -0.52 7.15 -15.37
C LEU A 510 0.29 6.64 -16.57
N ARG A 511 -0.30 5.75 -17.39
CA ARG A 511 0.37 5.24 -18.59
C ARG A 511 -0.63 4.72 -19.63
N LYS A 512 -0.22 4.80 -20.91
CA LYS A 512 -1.06 4.34 -22.05
C LYS A 512 -1.01 2.83 -22.24
N ASP A 513 0.12 2.20 -21.96
CA ASP A 513 0.38 0.81 -22.28
C ASP A 513 0.85 0.02 -21.06
N GLY A 514 0.37 -1.21 -20.92
CA GLY A 514 0.75 -2.12 -19.84
C GLY A 514 0.14 -1.76 -18.48
N GLU A 515 0.56 -2.44 -17.46
CA GLU A 515 0.08 -2.26 -16.09
C GLU A 515 0.83 -1.14 -15.38
N ALA A 516 0.09 -0.18 -14.81
CA ALA A 516 0.66 0.88 -14.00
C ALA A 516 1.10 0.37 -12.62
N THR A 517 2.12 1.00 -12.09
CA THR A 517 2.73 0.66 -10.82
C THR A 517 2.90 1.89 -9.95
N VAL A 518 3.22 1.70 -8.67
CA VAL A 518 3.59 2.78 -7.76
C VAL A 518 4.72 3.67 -8.31
N TYR A 519 5.59 3.13 -9.17
CA TYR A 519 6.68 3.91 -9.79
C TYR A 519 6.16 4.88 -10.84
N ASP A 520 5.11 4.53 -11.57
CA ASP A 520 4.46 5.44 -12.53
C ASP A 520 3.80 6.60 -11.77
N ALA A 521 3.08 6.32 -10.68
CA ALA A 521 2.52 7.36 -9.81
C ALA A 521 3.59 8.30 -9.24
N LEU A 522 4.73 7.76 -8.82
CA LEU A 522 5.87 8.55 -8.34
C LEU A 522 6.49 9.43 -9.44
N GLN A 523 6.55 8.96 -10.68
CA GLN A 523 7.02 9.78 -11.81
C GLN A 523 6.09 10.97 -12.05
N HIS A 524 4.77 10.78 -11.98
CA HIS A 524 3.79 11.86 -12.07
C HIS A 524 3.93 12.85 -10.91
N LEU A 525 4.10 12.35 -9.69
CA LEU A 525 4.34 13.19 -8.52
C LEU A 525 5.61 14.04 -8.69
N GLU A 526 6.72 13.44 -9.08
CA GLU A 526 8.02 14.12 -9.28
C GLU A 526 7.93 15.16 -10.39
N HIS A 527 7.24 14.87 -11.50
CA HIS A 527 6.98 15.81 -12.57
C HIS A 527 6.14 17.00 -12.09
N ALA A 528 5.04 16.74 -11.39
CA ALA A 528 4.20 17.80 -10.84
C ALA A 528 4.95 18.69 -9.83
N ILE A 529 5.81 18.09 -8.98
CA ILE A 529 6.68 18.83 -8.06
C ILE A 529 7.68 19.70 -8.83
N GLN A 530 8.26 19.19 -9.91
CA GLN A 530 9.19 19.96 -10.74
C GLN A 530 8.51 21.16 -11.41
N VAL A 531 7.24 21.05 -11.80
CA VAL A 531 6.49 22.09 -12.51
C VAL A 531 5.86 23.10 -11.56
N ALA A 532 5.20 22.62 -10.49
CA ALA A 532 4.38 23.44 -9.59
C ALA A 532 5.05 23.72 -8.23
N GLY A 533 6.06 22.94 -7.85
CA GLY A 533 6.70 23.00 -6.53
C GLY A 533 6.05 22.07 -5.51
N ILE A 534 6.84 21.68 -4.51
CA ILE A 534 6.46 20.71 -3.45
C ILE A 534 5.25 21.15 -2.61
N ASP A 535 4.97 22.44 -2.54
CA ASP A 535 3.86 22.99 -1.74
C ASP A 535 2.49 22.88 -2.45
N HIS A 536 2.46 22.39 -3.69
CA HIS A 536 1.28 22.39 -4.54
C HIS A 536 0.91 20.99 -5.07
N VAL A 537 1.49 19.93 -4.49
CA VAL A 537 1.28 18.54 -4.97
C VAL A 537 1.03 17.60 -3.79
N GLY A 538 0.21 16.58 -4.01
CA GLY A 538 -0.06 15.51 -3.06
C GLY A 538 -0.60 14.25 -3.73
N LEU A 539 -1.31 13.42 -2.97
CA LEU A 539 -1.91 12.16 -3.42
C LEU A 539 -3.42 12.14 -3.14
N GLY A 540 -4.20 11.80 -4.16
CA GLY A 540 -5.62 11.49 -4.07
C GLY A 540 -5.87 10.22 -4.85
N THR A 541 -6.03 9.11 -4.16
CA THR A 541 -5.85 7.77 -4.74
C THR A 541 -6.88 7.39 -5.79
N ASP A 542 -8.10 7.91 -5.64
CA ASP A 542 -9.25 7.50 -6.45
C ASP A 542 -9.59 6.00 -6.23
N PHE A 543 -9.28 5.50 -5.02
CA PHE A 543 -9.62 4.13 -4.64
C PHE A 543 -11.13 3.90 -4.76
N ASP A 544 -11.48 2.76 -5.33
CA ASP A 544 -12.85 2.35 -5.64
C ASP A 544 -13.51 3.15 -6.79
N GLY A 545 -12.88 4.24 -7.29
CA GLY A 545 -13.22 4.95 -8.52
C GLY A 545 -12.28 4.58 -9.69
N ASP A 546 -11.94 3.30 -9.82
CA ASP A 546 -10.95 2.75 -10.75
C ASP A 546 -9.47 3.04 -10.39
N GLY A 547 -9.20 3.69 -9.26
CA GLY A 547 -7.84 3.90 -8.73
C GLY A 547 -7.25 2.64 -8.11
N GLY A 548 -5.92 2.61 -8.07
CA GLY A 548 -5.15 1.49 -7.54
C GLY A 548 -4.18 0.90 -8.56
N VAL A 549 -2.91 0.79 -8.18
CA VAL A 549 -1.84 0.31 -9.06
C VAL A 549 -0.99 -0.72 -8.35
N ARG A 550 -0.25 -1.55 -9.10
CA ARG A 550 0.63 -2.55 -8.49
C ARG A 550 1.64 -1.91 -7.54
N GLY A 551 1.66 -2.38 -6.28
CA GLY A 551 2.48 -1.85 -5.20
C GLY A 551 1.88 -0.64 -4.50
N LEU A 552 0.65 -0.24 -4.86
CA LEU A 552 -0.23 0.69 -4.17
C LEU A 552 -1.68 0.43 -4.62
N ALA A 553 -2.17 -0.78 -4.36
CA ALA A 553 -3.44 -1.26 -4.88
C ALA A 553 -4.64 -0.96 -3.96
N ASN A 554 -4.40 -0.67 -2.70
CA ASN A 554 -5.43 -0.38 -1.70
C ASN A 554 -4.84 0.33 -0.48
N ALA A 555 -5.67 0.74 0.46
CA ALA A 555 -5.25 1.50 1.64
C ALA A 555 -4.25 0.78 2.56
N ALA A 556 -4.14 -0.55 2.51
CA ALA A 556 -3.11 -1.28 3.26
C ALA A 556 -1.68 -1.06 2.72
N GLU A 557 -1.53 -0.59 1.48
CA GLU A 557 -0.24 -0.50 0.80
C GLU A 557 0.41 0.90 0.84
N LEU A 558 -0.15 1.83 1.60
CA LEU A 558 0.32 3.23 1.66
C LEU A 558 1.75 3.37 2.18
N LEU A 559 2.19 2.48 3.08
CA LEU A 559 3.58 2.47 3.55
C LEU A 559 4.60 2.26 2.44
N ASN A 560 4.25 1.48 1.39
CA ASN A 560 5.15 1.28 0.26
C ASN A 560 5.41 2.59 -0.49
N PHE A 561 4.39 3.44 -0.66
CA PHE A 561 4.57 4.76 -1.27
C PHE A 561 5.51 5.64 -0.43
N THR A 562 5.31 5.72 0.88
CA THR A 562 6.21 6.45 1.78
C THR A 562 7.64 5.93 1.74
N ARG A 563 7.83 4.60 1.75
CA ARG A 563 9.17 4.00 1.58
C ARG A 563 9.85 4.43 0.28
N GLN A 564 9.09 4.51 -0.82
CA GLN A 564 9.63 4.96 -2.10
C GLN A 564 10.02 6.45 -2.08
N LEU A 565 9.26 7.30 -1.38
CA LEU A 565 9.62 8.71 -1.17
C LEU A 565 10.92 8.83 -0.34
N MET A 566 11.05 8.06 0.74
CA MET A 566 12.26 8.04 1.57
C MET A 566 13.48 7.56 0.78
N LEU A 567 13.36 6.52 -0.04
CA LEU A 567 14.43 6.03 -0.92
C LEU A 567 14.87 7.07 -1.95
N ARG A 568 13.98 7.99 -2.34
CA ARG A 568 14.22 9.16 -3.20
C ARG A 568 14.72 10.38 -2.43
N ARG A 569 14.96 10.22 -1.11
CA ARG A 569 15.51 11.24 -0.21
C ARG A 569 14.59 12.46 0.02
N TYR A 570 13.27 12.30 -0.12
CA TYR A 570 12.34 13.30 0.36
C TYR A 570 12.47 13.43 1.88
N SER A 571 12.49 14.68 2.38
CA SER A 571 12.48 14.92 3.82
C SER A 571 11.12 14.54 4.44
N GLU A 572 11.09 14.26 5.73
CA GLU A 572 9.83 14.01 6.45
C GLU A 572 8.82 15.15 6.28
N ARG A 573 9.32 16.41 6.23
CA ARG A 573 8.50 17.58 5.96
C ARG A 573 7.87 17.55 4.56
N ASP A 574 8.61 17.09 3.54
CA ASP A 574 8.08 16.97 2.18
C ASP A 574 7.07 15.82 2.10
N ILE A 575 7.35 14.71 2.78
CA ILE A 575 6.43 13.56 2.88
C ILE A 575 5.13 13.99 3.57
N GLN A 576 5.20 14.79 4.64
CA GLN A 576 4.02 15.37 5.32
C GLN A 576 3.19 16.26 4.38
N LYS A 577 3.86 17.09 3.55
CA LYS A 577 3.16 17.93 2.55
C LYS A 577 2.40 17.08 1.54
N ILE A 578 3.05 16.04 1.00
CA ILE A 578 2.48 15.11 0.01
C ILE A 578 1.28 14.35 0.61
N TRP A 579 1.40 13.84 1.86
CA TRP A 579 0.36 13.08 2.56
C TRP A 579 -0.79 13.94 3.12
N GLY A 580 -1.08 15.06 2.52
CA GLY A 580 -2.24 15.88 2.86
C GLY A 580 -1.92 17.24 3.45
N GLY A 581 -0.67 17.52 3.88
CA GLY A 581 -0.31 18.81 4.45
C GLY A 581 -0.61 19.99 3.52
N ASN A 582 -0.37 19.83 2.22
CA ASN A 582 -0.69 20.85 1.21
C ASN A 582 -2.21 21.02 1.03
N PHE A 583 -2.97 19.93 1.01
CA PHE A 583 -4.43 19.96 0.94
C PHE A 583 -5.04 20.65 2.16
N LEU A 584 -4.58 20.28 3.36
CA LEU A 584 -5.06 20.87 4.62
C LEU A 584 -4.71 22.37 4.73
N ARG A 585 -3.58 22.81 4.15
CA ARG A 585 -3.26 24.23 4.02
C ARG A 585 -4.31 24.97 3.20
N VAL A 586 -4.71 24.42 2.05
CA VAL A 586 -5.77 25.01 1.20
C VAL A 586 -7.10 25.00 1.95
N MET A 587 -7.45 23.88 2.56
CA MET A 587 -8.67 23.74 3.34
C MET A 587 -8.77 24.78 4.46
N ALA A 588 -7.69 24.97 5.24
CA ALA A 588 -7.64 25.97 6.29
C ALA A 588 -7.81 27.39 5.74
N GLN A 589 -7.19 27.72 4.59
CA GLN A 589 -7.35 29.01 3.95
C GLN A 589 -8.78 29.27 3.49
N VAL A 590 -9.45 28.25 2.94
CA VAL A 590 -10.83 28.34 2.46
C VAL A 590 -11.81 28.46 3.63
N GLN A 591 -11.61 27.70 4.70
CA GLN A 591 -12.50 27.73 5.87
C GLN A 591 -12.35 29.01 6.73
N ASN A 592 -11.15 29.58 6.83
CA ASN A 592 -10.92 30.79 7.65
C ASN A 592 -11.70 32.04 7.18
N VAL A 593 -12.26 32.03 5.97
CA VAL A 593 -13.11 33.12 5.48
C VAL A 593 -14.46 33.14 6.19
N THR A 594 -14.93 32.01 6.71
CA THR A 594 -16.18 31.89 7.44
C THR A 594 -16.08 32.39 8.88
N ASP A 595 -14.90 32.27 9.52
CA ASP A 595 -14.68 32.65 10.91
C ASP A 595 -14.54 34.19 11.09
N ASN A 596 -14.35 34.94 10.01
CA ASN A 596 -14.21 36.40 10.01
C ASN A 596 -15.53 37.15 9.68
N LYS A 597 -16.64 36.47 9.60
CA LYS A 597 -18.00 37.04 9.38
C LYS A 597 -18.94 36.75 10.55
#